data_39d51985c1a379db67ce0f974d49d016
#
_entry.id   39d51985c1a379db67ce0f974d49d016
#
_cell.length_a   1.000
_cell.length_b   1.000
_cell.length_c   1.000
_cell.angle_alpha   90.00
_cell.angle_beta   90.00
_cell.angle_gamma   90.00
#
_symmetry.space_group_name_H-M   'P 1'
#
loop_
_entity.id
_entity.type
_entity.pdbx_description
1 polymer ?
#
loop_
_entity_poly.entity_id
_entity_poly.type
_entity_poly.pdbx_seq_one_letter_code
_entity_poly.pdbx_strand_id
1 'polypeptide(L)'
;MRESSVQQVAVVSAEFPRHFLALLRCSHDAGPLILAAELQSGAVGLVQARLRCAVCDAEYRIEDGIANLMSDALTSEEQYEMAIRDSQHSSLPPDGFVPPASGWRSQLSDLLEIPHHLSELQPRGCKVLEIGCGDGRFTLLMAQMGASVLAVDFSVDSLRTLGSWLPSGIAPTAYQLPYRCSPSDLRGRVALVRADASHFHVAPRSFDRALSTTPLDSCKERLAMYQTIAEALTDDGRYVGSLENDDLTRRLLGLPLARRYSSGIFIEHFSVAKVRREVSPFFSKLRIRPIRPRLPFIHGLPSQWVLRLSHLATATPVLRHLGEILLFRAERPVRQPIEGIRRPGSKLAKRLFRWYMRKIGKPPLWEENEPV
;
A
#
# COMPACT_ATOMS: atom_id res chain seq x y z
N MET A 1 -21.29 20.15 -45.10
CA MET A 1 -20.70 19.06 -44.33
C MET A 1 -19.46 19.63 -43.65
N ARG A 2 -19.54 19.90 -42.36
CA ARG A 2 -18.37 20.31 -41.55
C ARG A 2 -17.94 19.10 -40.76
N GLU A 3 -16.80 18.55 -41.10
CA GLU A 3 -16.14 17.53 -40.31
C GLU A 3 -15.73 18.15 -38.98
N SER A 4 -16.37 17.73 -37.91
CA SER A 4 -15.94 18.01 -36.54
C SER A 4 -14.70 17.16 -36.26
N SER A 5 -13.53 17.78 -36.35
CA SER A 5 -12.29 17.23 -35.83
C SER A 5 -12.43 17.05 -34.31
N VAL A 6 -12.71 15.84 -33.88
CA VAL A 6 -12.53 15.44 -32.50
C VAL A 6 -11.03 15.57 -32.21
N GLN A 7 -10.64 16.67 -31.60
CA GLN A 7 -9.32 16.78 -30.99
C GLN A 7 -9.21 15.65 -29.95
N GLN A 8 -8.42 14.63 -30.27
CA GLN A 8 -7.90 13.71 -29.27
C GLN A 8 -7.14 14.56 -28.26
N VAL A 9 -7.77 14.81 -27.11
CA VAL A 9 -7.08 15.34 -25.94
C VAL A 9 -5.99 14.31 -25.63
N ALA A 10 -4.74 14.68 -25.90
CA ALA A 10 -3.59 13.85 -25.55
C ALA A 10 -3.71 13.57 -24.05
N VAL A 11 -3.95 12.30 -23.71
CA VAL A 11 -3.94 11.85 -22.32
C VAL A 11 -2.53 12.15 -21.82
N VAL A 12 -2.40 13.15 -20.94
CA VAL A 12 -1.11 13.51 -20.36
C VAL A 12 -0.73 12.33 -19.48
N SER A 13 0.15 11.47 -19.98
CA SER A 13 0.67 10.32 -19.25
C SER A 13 1.46 10.79 -18.04
N ALA A 14 1.48 9.98 -17.00
CA ALA A 14 2.41 10.18 -15.90
C ALA A 14 3.86 10.15 -16.43
N GLU A 15 4.77 10.74 -15.67
CA GLU A 15 6.19 10.73 -15.98
C GLU A 15 6.94 10.19 -14.78
N PHE A 16 7.88 9.28 -14.99
CA PHE A 16 8.74 8.75 -13.95
C PHE A 16 9.92 9.69 -13.71
N PRO A 17 10.01 10.40 -12.56
CA PRO A 17 11.08 11.37 -12.33
C PRO A 17 12.44 10.66 -12.22
N ARG A 18 13.42 11.10 -13.01
CA ARG A 18 14.73 10.43 -13.17
C ARG A 18 15.48 10.23 -11.85
N HIS A 19 15.33 11.13 -10.89
CA HIS A 19 16.05 11.05 -9.62
C HIS A 19 15.57 9.86 -8.73
N PHE A 20 14.42 9.25 -9.04
CA PHE A 20 13.99 8.03 -8.39
C PHE A 20 14.61 6.76 -8.97
N LEU A 21 15.22 6.80 -10.16
CA LEU A 21 15.85 5.61 -10.74
C LEU A 21 16.89 4.97 -9.81
N ALA A 22 17.70 5.80 -9.14
CA ALA A 22 18.71 5.34 -8.19
C ALA A 22 18.13 4.56 -7.00
N LEU A 23 16.83 4.68 -6.74
CA LEU A 23 16.13 4.01 -5.64
C LEU A 23 15.61 2.63 -6.03
N LEU A 24 15.43 2.36 -7.32
CA LEU A 24 14.88 1.09 -7.80
C LEU A 24 15.90 -0.04 -7.68
N ARG A 25 15.37 -1.22 -7.33
CA ARG A 25 16.15 -2.46 -7.23
C ARG A 25 15.44 -3.58 -7.97
N CYS A 26 16.24 -4.51 -8.47
CA CYS A 26 15.78 -5.72 -9.11
C CYS A 26 14.91 -6.56 -8.16
N SER A 27 13.78 -7.08 -8.65
CA SER A 27 12.91 -7.96 -7.86
C SER A 27 13.51 -9.36 -7.65
N HIS A 28 14.52 -9.77 -8.45
CA HIS A 28 15.14 -11.09 -8.34
C HIS A 28 16.27 -11.13 -7.32
N ASP A 29 17.17 -10.13 -7.33
CA ASP A 29 18.42 -10.17 -6.56
C ASP A 29 18.71 -8.88 -5.77
N ALA A 30 17.78 -7.93 -5.76
CA ALA A 30 17.93 -6.61 -5.16
C ALA A 30 19.10 -5.78 -5.74
N GLY A 31 19.65 -6.16 -6.89
CA GLY A 31 20.69 -5.40 -7.61
C GLY A 31 20.19 -4.04 -8.10
N PRO A 32 21.09 -3.06 -8.29
CA PRO A 32 20.71 -1.75 -8.80
C PRO A 32 20.20 -1.83 -10.25
N LEU A 33 19.12 -1.08 -10.53
CA LEU A 33 18.61 -0.94 -11.89
C LEU A 33 19.25 0.25 -12.58
N ILE A 34 19.72 0.04 -13.80
CA ILE A 34 20.32 1.06 -14.66
C ILE A 34 19.42 1.34 -15.86
N LEU A 35 19.42 2.59 -16.34
CA LEU A 35 18.72 2.98 -17.55
C LEU A 35 19.45 2.37 -18.77
N ALA A 36 18.84 1.36 -19.38
CA ALA A 36 19.40 0.69 -20.56
C ALA A 36 19.05 1.41 -21.86
N ALA A 37 17.84 1.97 -21.96
CA ALA A 37 17.40 2.78 -23.08
C ALA A 37 16.30 3.74 -22.67
N GLU A 38 16.41 4.98 -23.13
CA GLU A 38 15.36 5.99 -23.08
C GLU A 38 14.62 5.98 -24.41
N LEU A 39 13.31 5.72 -24.39
CA LEU A 39 12.50 5.62 -25.59
C LEU A 39 11.62 6.85 -25.78
N GLN A 40 11.08 7.39 -24.69
CA GLN A 40 10.29 8.60 -24.69
C GLN A 40 10.42 9.34 -23.35
N SER A 41 10.60 10.66 -23.41
CA SER A 41 10.62 11.54 -22.25
C SER A 41 9.54 12.59 -22.34
N GLY A 42 9.06 13.00 -21.18
CA GLY A 42 8.21 14.17 -20.99
C GLY A 42 8.99 15.36 -20.42
N ALA A 43 8.26 16.31 -19.87
CA ALA A 43 8.86 17.55 -19.34
C ALA A 43 9.63 17.37 -18.04
N VAL A 44 9.25 16.39 -17.21
CA VAL A 44 9.82 16.18 -15.87
C VAL A 44 10.40 14.78 -15.65
N GLY A 45 10.20 13.84 -16.58
CA GLY A 45 10.65 12.48 -16.41
C GLY A 45 10.56 11.58 -17.63
N LEU A 46 10.63 10.28 -17.40
CA LEU A 46 10.54 9.24 -18.41
C LEU A 46 9.09 8.82 -18.61
N VAL A 47 8.65 8.74 -19.86
CA VAL A 47 7.34 8.18 -20.24
C VAL A 47 7.50 6.72 -20.63
N GLN A 48 8.52 6.42 -21.48
CA GLN A 48 8.87 5.05 -21.87
C GLN A 48 10.37 4.85 -21.79
N ALA A 49 10.80 3.77 -21.14
CA ALA A 49 12.20 3.43 -21.01
C ALA A 49 12.40 1.93 -20.75
N ARG A 50 13.61 1.44 -20.97
CA ARG A 50 14.07 0.12 -20.55
C ARG A 50 15.07 0.26 -19.42
N LEU A 51 14.90 -0.54 -18.38
CA LEU A 51 15.82 -0.68 -17.27
C LEU A 51 16.42 -2.08 -17.31
N ARG A 52 17.64 -2.23 -16.81
CA ARG A 52 18.33 -3.51 -16.69
C ARG A 52 18.98 -3.63 -15.33
N CYS A 53 18.92 -4.81 -14.73
CA CYS A 53 19.67 -5.10 -13.52
C CYS A 53 21.18 -5.15 -13.84
N ALA A 54 21.99 -4.47 -13.02
CA ALA A 54 23.43 -4.48 -13.18
C ALA A 54 24.08 -5.79 -12.69
N VAL A 55 23.33 -6.70 -12.08
CA VAL A 55 23.84 -7.95 -11.49
C VAL A 55 23.37 -9.18 -12.27
N CYS A 56 22.06 -9.34 -12.50
CA CYS A 56 21.49 -10.53 -13.14
C CYS A 56 20.99 -10.27 -14.58
N ASP A 57 21.19 -9.07 -15.11
CA ASP A 57 20.75 -8.64 -16.44
C ASP A 57 19.22 -8.68 -16.68
N ALA A 58 18.41 -8.94 -15.68
CA ALA A 58 16.95 -8.91 -15.80
C ALA A 58 16.49 -7.55 -16.33
N GLU A 59 15.55 -7.59 -17.29
CA GLU A 59 15.01 -6.38 -17.93
C GLU A 59 13.67 -5.97 -17.32
N TYR A 60 13.49 -4.66 -17.19
CA TYR A 60 12.26 -4.02 -16.68
C TYR A 60 11.90 -2.86 -17.61
N ARG A 61 10.64 -2.43 -17.55
CA ARG A 61 10.14 -1.36 -18.40
C ARG A 61 9.53 -0.23 -17.58
N ILE A 62 9.67 0.97 -18.10
CA ILE A 62 8.83 2.11 -17.75
C ILE A 62 7.87 2.30 -18.92
N GLU A 63 6.57 2.21 -18.65
CA GLU A 63 5.48 2.40 -19.62
C GLU A 63 4.46 3.37 -19.02
N ASP A 64 4.04 4.39 -19.78
CA ASP A 64 3.14 5.46 -19.32
C ASP A 64 3.64 6.15 -18.01
N GLY A 65 4.96 6.23 -17.81
CA GLY A 65 5.55 6.79 -16.60
C GLY A 65 5.47 5.89 -15.37
N ILE A 66 5.09 4.61 -15.53
CA ILE A 66 5.02 3.60 -14.46
C ILE A 66 6.15 2.60 -14.64
N ALA A 67 7.03 2.47 -13.64
CA ALA A 67 8.06 1.44 -13.63
C ALA A 67 7.44 0.09 -13.24
N ASN A 68 7.49 -0.91 -14.13
CA ASN A 68 6.96 -2.24 -13.87
C ASN A 68 8.08 -3.15 -13.33
N LEU A 69 8.03 -3.46 -12.05
CA LEU A 69 8.97 -4.32 -11.33
C LEU A 69 8.30 -5.59 -10.80
N MET A 70 7.18 -6.00 -11.41
CA MET A 70 6.51 -7.24 -11.05
C MET A 70 7.43 -8.44 -11.27
N SER A 71 7.43 -9.36 -10.32
CA SER A 71 8.09 -10.66 -10.46
C SER A 71 7.21 -11.59 -11.31
N ASP A 72 7.85 -12.44 -12.13
CA ASP A 72 7.13 -13.49 -12.89
C ASP A 72 6.63 -14.63 -11.96
N ALA A 73 7.02 -14.62 -10.70
CA ALA A 73 6.76 -15.68 -9.73
C ALA A 73 5.47 -15.49 -8.91
N LEU A 74 4.47 -14.79 -9.45
CA LEU A 74 3.18 -14.60 -8.76
C LEU A 74 2.43 -15.93 -8.63
N THR A 75 1.93 -16.19 -7.42
CA THR A 75 1.01 -17.31 -7.17
C THR A 75 -0.33 -17.09 -7.86
N SER A 76 -1.06 -18.16 -8.14
CA SER A 76 -2.40 -18.07 -8.73
C SER A 76 -3.36 -17.23 -7.88
N GLU A 77 -3.17 -17.19 -6.56
CA GLU A 77 -3.99 -16.41 -5.63
C GLU A 77 -3.68 -14.91 -5.71
N GLU A 78 -2.41 -14.53 -5.83
CA GLU A 78 -1.99 -13.16 -6.05
C GLU A 78 -2.45 -12.63 -7.39
N GLN A 79 -2.38 -13.46 -8.46
CA GLN A 79 -2.92 -13.13 -9.77
C GLN A 79 -4.44 -12.91 -9.72
N TYR A 80 -5.17 -13.75 -8.97
CA TYR A 80 -6.61 -13.60 -8.78
C TYR A 80 -6.96 -12.32 -8.01
N GLU A 81 -6.24 -12.00 -6.93
CA GLU A 81 -6.46 -10.76 -6.16
C GLU A 81 -6.15 -9.53 -7.02
N MET A 82 -5.08 -9.56 -7.79
CA MET A 82 -4.73 -8.51 -8.75
C MET A 82 -5.86 -8.28 -9.76
N ALA A 83 -6.38 -9.36 -10.37
CA ALA A 83 -7.49 -9.25 -11.32
C ALA A 83 -8.75 -8.64 -10.70
N ILE A 84 -9.07 -8.96 -9.44
CA ILE A 84 -10.19 -8.35 -8.71
C ILE A 84 -9.95 -6.84 -8.53
N ARG A 85 -8.74 -6.43 -8.11
CA ARG A 85 -8.42 -5.02 -7.89
C ARG A 85 -8.49 -4.23 -9.20
N ASP A 86 -7.89 -4.75 -10.26
CA ASP A 86 -7.96 -4.12 -11.58
C ASP A 86 -9.42 -4.02 -12.06
N SER A 87 -10.25 -5.05 -11.87
CA SER A 87 -11.67 -5.00 -12.23
C SER A 87 -12.48 -3.94 -11.45
N GLN A 88 -12.11 -3.65 -10.22
CA GLN A 88 -12.73 -2.60 -9.42
C GLN A 88 -12.47 -1.21 -10.00
N HIS A 89 -11.31 -0.99 -10.59
CA HIS A 89 -10.93 0.28 -11.21
C HIS A 89 -11.43 0.39 -12.66
N SER A 90 -11.38 -0.70 -13.44
CA SER A 90 -11.88 -0.71 -14.82
C SER A 90 -13.39 -0.49 -14.95
N SER A 91 -14.15 -0.71 -13.86
CA SER A 91 -15.59 -0.40 -13.80
C SER A 91 -15.89 1.07 -13.50
N LEU A 92 -14.89 1.90 -13.22
CA LEU A 92 -15.07 3.33 -13.03
C LEU A 92 -15.31 4.01 -14.40
N PRO A 93 -16.25 4.99 -14.49
CA PRO A 93 -16.40 5.78 -15.68
C PRO A 93 -15.09 6.47 -16.08
N PRO A 94 -14.85 6.75 -17.38
CA PRO A 94 -13.63 7.37 -17.87
C PRO A 94 -13.31 8.73 -17.25
N ASP A 95 -14.31 9.41 -16.72
CA ASP A 95 -14.22 10.68 -15.99
C ASP A 95 -13.91 10.51 -14.50
N GLY A 96 -13.69 9.27 -14.04
CA GLY A 96 -13.42 8.96 -12.64
C GLY A 96 -14.61 9.17 -11.72
N PHE A 97 -15.82 9.29 -12.24
CA PHE A 97 -17.02 9.51 -11.46
C PHE A 97 -17.43 8.24 -10.71
N VAL A 98 -17.26 8.21 -9.40
CA VAL A 98 -17.88 7.22 -8.50
C VAL A 98 -19.22 7.77 -8.05
N PRO A 99 -20.34 7.02 -8.24
CA PRO A 99 -21.63 7.46 -7.79
C PRO A 99 -21.66 7.83 -6.30
N PRO A 100 -22.36 8.89 -5.90
CA PRO A 100 -22.39 9.40 -4.53
C PRO A 100 -22.95 8.43 -3.47
N ALA A 101 -23.50 7.27 -3.86
CA ALA A 101 -24.11 6.30 -2.95
C ALA A 101 -23.15 5.74 -1.89
N SER A 102 -21.83 5.80 -2.12
CA SER A 102 -20.79 5.46 -1.13
C SER A 102 -20.18 6.69 -0.45
N GLY A 103 -20.50 7.89 -0.95
CA GLY A 103 -19.69 9.07 -0.76
C GLY A 103 -19.47 9.52 0.69
N TRP A 104 -20.52 9.64 1.51
CA TRP A 104 -20.34 10.23 2.84
C TRP A 104 -19.62 9.31 3.84
N ARG A 105 -19.78 7.99 3.73
CA ARG A 105 -19.07 7.05 4.62
C ARG A 105 -17.60 6.98 4.31
N SER A 106 -17.25 6.99 3.03
CA SER A 106 -15.89 7.04 2.55
C SER A 106 -15.21 8.36 2.97
N GLN A 107 -15.87 9.51 2.73
CA GLN A 107 -15.38 10.81 3.17
C GLN A 107 -15.22 10.90 4.69
N LEU A 108 -16.14 10.30 5.46
CA LEU A 108 -16.05 10.26 6.90
C LEU A 108 -14.86 9.41 7.38
N SER A 109 -14.62 8.26 6.75
CA SER A 109 -13.44 7.44 7.02
C SER A 109 -12.16 8.23 6.76
N ASP A 110 -12.08 8.96 5.64
CA ASP A 110 -10.95 9.80 5.30
C ASP A 110 -10.72 10.91 6.32
N LEU A 111 -11.79 11.59 6.75
CA LEU A 111 -11.73 12.61 7.78
C LEU A 111 -11.22 12.09 9.13
N LEU A 112 -11.53 10.83 9.45
CA LEU A 112 -11.13 10.22 10.72
C LEU A 112 -9.76 9.55 10.67
N GLU A 113 -9.29 9.13 9.50
CA GLU A 113 -8.03 8.39 9.35
C GLU A 113 -6.86 9.28 8.93
N ILE A 114 -7.02 10.06 7.86
CA ILE A 114 -5.94 10.80 7.23
C ILE A 114 -5.20 11.73 8.20
N PRO A 115 -5.87 12.55 9.06
CA PRO A 115 -5.16 13.41 9.99
C PRO A 115 -4.26 12.64 10.94
N HIS A 116 -4.71 11.46 11.39
CA HIS A 116 -3.93 10.62 12.29
C HIS A 116 -2.69 10.06 11.60
N HIS A 117 -2.82 9.56 10.37
CA HIS A 117 -1.68 9.03 9.61
C HIS A 117 -0.67 10.14 9.30
N LEU A 118 -1.11 11.27 8.74
CA LEU A 118 -0.22 12.38 8.39
C LEU A 118 0.45 13.00 9.62
N SER A 119 -0.26 13.09 10.75
CA SER A 119 0.30 13.58 12.02
C SER A 119 1.41 12.67 12.56
N GLU A 120 1.23 11.34 12.46
CA GLU A 120 2.27 10.38 12.88
C GLU A 120 3.40 10.29 11.85
N LEU A 121 3.12 10.40 10.56
CA LEU A 121 4.10 10.27 9.48
C LEU A 121 4.99 11.52 9.38
N GLN A 122 4.40 12.73 9.45
CA GLN A 122 5.09 14.01 9.24
C GLN A 122 5.86 14.07 7.92
N PRO A 123 5.19 13.98 6.75
CA PRO A 123 5.84 13.75 5.46
C PRO A 123 6.48 15.00 4.85
N ARG A 124 6.25 16.20 5.40
CA ARG A 124 6.68 17.49 4.81
C ARG A 124 8.18 17.51 4.52
N GLY A 125 8.53 17.70 3.24
CA GLY A 125 9.90 17.78 2.77
C GLY A 125 10.69 16.46 2.85
N CYS A 126 10.01 15.34 3.16
CA CYS A 126 10.64 14.03 3.29
C CYS A 126 10.59 13.24 1.99
N LYS A 127 11.51 12.27 1.85
CA LYS A 127 11.41 11.21 0.88
C LYS A 127 10.60 10.05 1.47
N VAL A 128 9.48 9.74 0.84
CA VAL A 128 8.48 8.79 1.36
C VAL A 128 8.39 7.56 0.45
N LEU A 129 8.42 6.37 1.06
CA LEU A 129 8.04 5.12 0.43
C LEU A 129 6.59 4.81 0.82
N GLU A 130 5.68 4.77 -0.13
CA GLU A 130 4.28 4.36 0.08
C GLU A 130 4.03 3.01 -0.58
N ILE A 131 3.64 2.00 0.21
CA ILE A 131 3.33 0.65 -0.26
C ILE A 131 1.82 0.43 -0.19
N GLY A 132 1.23 0.07 -1.34
CA GLY A 132 -0.21 -0.05 -1.53
C GLY A 132 -0.86 1.32 -1.65
N CYS A 133 -0.34 2.16 -2.54
CA CYS A 133 -0.82 3.52 -2.72
C CYS A 133 -2.23 3.60 -3.33
N GLY A 134 -2.69 2.53 -4.01
CA GLY A 134 -3.94 2.53 -4.74
C GLY A 134 -4.00 3.67 -5.76
N ASP A 135 -5.12 4.35 -5.79
CA ASP A 135 -5.36 5.55 -6.60
C ASP A 135 -4.80 6.86 -6.00
N GLY A 136 -3.99 6.75 -4.93
CA GLY A 136 -3.21 7.87 -4.39
C GLY A 136 -3.87 8.67 -3.28
N ARG A 137 -4.75 8.05 -2.49
CA ARG A 137 -5.43 8.66 -1.34
C ARG A 137 -4.49 9.46 -0.41
N PHE A 138 -3.30 8.93 -0.12
CA PHE A 138 -2.28 9.62 0.68
C PHE A 138 -1.19 10.24 -0.19
N THR A 139 -0.84 9.62 -1.32
CA THR A 139 0.21 10.08 -2.23
C THR A 139 0.06 11.54 -2.59
N LEU A 140 -1.14 11.93 -3.09
CA LEU A 140 -1.40 13.30 -3.49
C LEU A 140 -1.23 14.30 -2.34
N LEU A 141 -1.75 13.96 -1.15
CA LEU A 141 -1.63 14.82 0.03
C LEU A 141 -0.18 14.98 0.49
N MET A 142 0.58 13.88 0.53
CA MET A 142 1.99 13.93 0.91
C MET A 142 2.80 14.77 -0.07
N ALA A 143 2.57 14.57 -1.38
CA ALA A 143 3.24 15.34 -2.43
C ALA A 143 2.86 16.83 -2.37
N GLN A 144 1.59 17.16 -2.13
CA GLN A 144 1.10 18.54 -1.88
C GLN A 144 1.77 19.18 -0.66
N MET A 145 2.09 18.40 0.36
CA MET A 145 2.86 18.85 1.53
C MET A 145 4.36 19.01 1.25
N GLY A 146 4.81 18.73 0.02
CA GLY A 146 6.19 18.89 -0.43
C GLY A 146 7.04 17.62 -0.26
N ALA A 147 6.45 16.46 0.01
CA ALA A 147 7.17 15.18 0.00
C ALA A 147 7.56 14.75 -1.42
N SER A 148 8.64 13.97 -1.53
CA SER A 148 8.99 13.19 -2.72
C SER A 148 8.56 11.75 -2.48
N VAL A 149 7.58 11.23 -3.23
CA VAL A 149 6.92 9.96 -2.94
C VAL A 149 7.26 8.91 -4.00
N LEU A 150 7.81 7.77 -3.58
CA LEU A 150 7.82 6.54 -4.37
C LEU A 150 6.55 5.76 -4.01
N ALA A 151 5.58 5.76 -4.92
CA ALA A 151 4.26 5.17 -4.74
C ALA A 151 4.22 3.79 -5.42
N VAL A 152 4.00 2.75 -4.61
CA VAL A 152 4.05 1.34 -5.04
C VAL A 152 2.68 0.72 -4.92
N ASP A 153 2.21 0.10 -5.99
CA ASP A 153 1.01 -0.74 -5.99
C ASP A 153 1.15 -1.88 -7.02
N PHE A 154 0.41 -2.96 -6.84
CA PHE A 154 0.42 -4.05 -7.82
C PHE A 154 -0.63 -3.85 -8.94
N SER A 155 -1.68 -3.03 -8.69
CA SER A 155 -2.71 -2.71 -9.67
C SER A 155 -2.22 -1.60 -10.62
N VAL A 156 -2.10 -1.94 -11.89
CA VAL A 156 -1.70 -0.97 -12.92
C VAL A 156 -2.79 0.07 -13.17
N ASP A 157 -4.06 -0.30 -13.02
CA ASP A 157 -5.19 0.61 -13.25
C ASP A 157 -5.31 1.64 -12.12
N SER A 158 -5.02 1.24 -10.87
CA SER A 158 -4.88 2.18 -9.75
C SER A 158 -3.77 3.20 -10.01
N LEU A 159 -2.60 2.73 -10.45
CA LEU A 159 -1.46 3.61 -10.75
C LEU A 159 -1.72 4.53 -11.94
N ARG A 160 -2.40 4.05 -12.99
CA ARG A 160 -2.83 4.91 -14.13
C ARG A 160 -3.80 5.98 -13.67
N THR A 161 -4.75 5.63 -12.81
CA THR A 161 -5.70 6.58 -12.22
C THR A 161 -4.95 7.66 -11.45
N LEU A 162 -4.07 7.28 -10.53
CA LEU A 162 -3.20 8.22 -9.80
C LEU A 162 -2.37 9.08 -10.77
N GLY A 163 -1.76 8.45 -11.77
CA GLY A 163 -0.94 9.13 -12.79
C GLY A 163 -1.69 10.22 -13.53
N SER A 164 -2.98 9.99 -13.84
CA SER A 164 -3.83 10.96 -14.51
C SER A 164 -4.10 12.22 -13.68
N TRP A 165 -3.98 12.14 -12.36
CA TRP A 165 -4.22 13.27 -11.44
C TRP A 165 -2.96 14.06 -11.10
N LEU A 166 -1.77 13.52 -11.35
CA LEU A 166 -0.50 14.17 -11.01
C LEU A 166 -0.29 15.53 -11.70
N PRO A 167 -0.70 15.75 -12.96
CA PRO A 167 -0.52 17.05 -13.63
C PRO A 167 -1.28 18.19 -12.96
N SER A 168 -2.46 17.92 -12.41
CA SER A 168 -3.25 18.90 -11.65
C SER A 168 -3.00 18.85 -10.16
N GLY A 169 -2.51 17.70 -9.65
CA GLY A 169 -2.35 17.40 -8.24
C GLY A 169 -3.68 17.31 -7.48
N ILE A 170 -4.82 17.23 -8.19
CA ILE A 170 -6.15 17.18 -7.61
C ILE A 170 -6.90 15.98 -8.18
N ALA A 171 -7.41 15.13 -7.30
CA ALA A 171 -8.35 14.09 -7.65
C ALA A 171 -9.69 14.69 -8.14
N PRO A 172 -10.44 14.02 -9.02
CA PRO A 172 -11.79 14.42 -9.38
C PRO A 172 -12.69 14.62 -8.17
N THR A 173 -13.75 15.42 -8.31
CA THR A 173 -14.61 15.85 -7.19
C THR A 173 -15.16 14.68 -6.36
N ALA A 174 -15.40 13.53 -6.98
CA ALA A 174 -15.86 12.32 -6.30
C ALA A 174 -14.82 11.71 -5.32
N TYR A 175 -13.54 12.02 -5.54
CA TYR A 175 -12.40 11.59 -4.74
C TYR A 175 -11.75 12.73 -3.96
N GLN A 176 -12.33 13.96 -4.04
CA GLN A 176 -11.79 15.06 -3.27
C GLN A 176 -11.89 14.74 -1.80
N LEU A 177 -10.71 14.55 -1.23
CA LEU A 177 -10.56 14.48 0.20
C LEU A 177 -11.04 15.80 0.82
N PRO A 178 -11.52 15.77 2.08
CA PRO A 178 -12.01 16.98 2.77
C PRO A 178 -10.90 18.02 3.01
N TYR A 179 -9.75 17.84 2.41
CA TYR A 179 -8.61 18.74 2.46
C TYR A 179 -8.61 19.60 1.20
N ARG A 180 -8.61 20.90 1.37
CA ARG A 180 -8.43 21.84 0.26
C ARG A 180 -7.00 21.73 -0.24
N CYS A 181 -6.83 21.04 -1.37
CA CYS A 181 -5.59 21.04 -2.11
C CYS A 181 -5.64 22.14 -3.16
N SER A 182 -4.57 22.90 -3.29
CA SER A 182 -4.42 23.83 -4.41
C SER A 182 -3.89 23.08 -5.62
N PRO A 183 -4.34 23.40 -6.86
CA PRO A 183 -3.79 22.82 -8.06
C PRO A 183 -2.28 23.01 -8.12
N SER A 184 -1.54 21.93 -8.37
CA SER A 184 -0.09 21.97 -8.57
C SER A 184 0.36 20.75 -9.34
N ASP A 185 1.33 20.90 -10.23
CA ASP A 185 1.93 19.77 -10.94
C ASP A 185 2.79 18.96 -9.97
N LEU A 186 2.41 17.73 -9.74
CA LEU A 186 3.08 16.79 -8.82
C LEU A 186 3.93 15.76 -9.55
N ARG A 187 3.98 15.75 -10.89
CA ARG A 187 4.71 14.76 -11.69
C ARG A 187 6.20 14.66 -11.32
N GLY A 188 6.84 15.79 -10.97
CA GLY A 188 8.23 15.80 -10.50
C GLY A 188 8.44 15.29 -9.06
N ARG A 189 7.36 15.04 -8.30
CA ARG A 189 7.42 14.64 -6.88
C ARG A 189 6.99 13.21 -6.64
N VAL A 190 6.30 12.57 -7.58
CA VAL A 190 5.73 11.23 -7.43
C VAL A 190 6.26 10.32 -8.50
N ALA A 191 6.87 9.21 -8.09
CA ALA A 191 7.27 8.11 -8.96
C ALA A 191 6.31 6.94 -8.76
N LEU A 192 5.77 6.41 -9.85
CA LEU A 192 4.82 5.30 -9.85
C LEU A 192 5.54 3.99 -10.14
N VAL A 193 5.37 2.99 -9.26
CA VAL A 193 5.98 1.68 -9.39
C VAL A 193 4.94 0.59 -9.25
N ARG A 194 4.86 -0.27 -10.26
CA ARG A 194 4.08 -1.50 -10.20
C ARG A 194 4.95 -2.62 -9.63
N ALA A 195 4.62 -3.10 -8.44
CA ALA A 195 5.35 -4.20 -7.81
C ALA A 195 4.47 -4.93 -6.78
N ASP A 196 4.82 -6.18 -6.50
CA ASP A 196 4.31 -6.92 -5.36
C ASP A 196 5.07 -6.51 -4.09
N ALA A 197 4.34 -6.06 -3.06
CA ALA A 197 4.90 -5.59 -1.80
C ALA A 197 5.74 -6.63 -1.06
N SER A 198 5.50 -7.92 -1.28
CA SER A 198 6.24 -9.02 -0.65
C SER A 198 7.57 -9.34 -1.34
N HIS A 199 7.72 -8.95 -2.61
CA HIS A 199 8.90 -9.21 -3.44
C HIS A 199 9.55 -7.93 -3.98
N PHE A 200 9.23 -6.80 -3.39
CA PHE A 200 9.73 -5.50 -3.81
C PHE A 200 10.98 -5.10 -3.04
N HIS A 201 11.96 -4.57 -3.75
CA HIS A 201 13.21 -4.07 -3.18
C HIS A 201 13.47 -2.62 -3.61
N VAL A 202 14.04 -1.84 -2.70
CA VAL A 202 14.49 -0.46 -2.95
C VAL A 202 15.88 -0.24 -2.38
N ALA A 203 16.51 0.86 -2.76
CA ALA A 203 17.81 1.24 -2.22
C ALA A 203 17.73 1.37 -0.69
N PRO A 204 18.64 0.71 0.05
CA PRO A 204 18.65 0.77 1.50
C PRO A 204 18.94 2.20 2.01
N ARG A 205 18.39 2.53 3.17
CA ARG A 205 18.61 3.83 3.87
C ARG A 205 18.30 5.06 3.01
N SER A 206 17.33 4.97 2.12
CA SER A 206 17.06 6.01 1.13
C SER A 206 15.79 6.80 1.39
N PHE A 207 14.99 6.40 2.39
CA PHE A 207 13.72 7.03 2.72
C PHE A 207 13.67 7.53 4.15
N ASP A 208 13.12 8.73 4.35
CA ASP A 208 12.91 9.31 5.68
C ASP A 208 11.65 8.75 6.31
N ARG A 209 10.65 8.42 5.51
CA ARG A 209 9.32 7.94 5.92
C ARG A 209 8.88 6.77 5.07
N ALA A 210 8.08 5.91 5.68
CA ALA A 210 7.32 4.90 4.96
C ALA A 210 5.86 4.90 5.42
N LEU A 211 4.94 4.65 4.50
CA LEU A 211 3.51 4.53 4.75
C LEU A 211 2.98 3.25 4.12
N SER A 212 2.11 2.55 4.85
CA SER A 212 1.32 1.46 4.30
C SER A 212 -0.01 1.37 5.06
N THR A 213 -1.13 1.50 4.37
CA THR A 213 -2.44 1.57 5.03
C THR A 213 -3.28 0.36 4.69
N THR A 214 -3.70 -0.05 3.68
CA THR A 214 -4.66 -1.13 3.39
C THR A 214 -4.04 -2.47 2.99
N PRO A 215 -2.89 -2.53 2.31
CA PRO A 215 -2.37 -3.79 1.77
C PRO A 215 -1.93 -4.79 2.84
N LEU A 216 -1.69 -4.32 4.07
CA LEU A 216 -1.26 -5.18 5.18
C LEU A 216 -2.29 -6.25 5.58
N ASP A 217 -3.58 -5.95 5.43
CA ASP A 217 -4.65 -6.84 5.87
C ASP A 217 -4.82 -8.05 4.95
N SER A 218 -4.46 -7.90 3.69
CA SER A 218 -4.52 -8.95 2.66
C SER A 218 -3.17 -9.59 2.35
N CYS A 219 -2.06 -8.92 2.67
CA CYS A 219 -0.71 -9.43 2.40
C CYS A 219 -0.38 -10.64 3.30
N LYS A 220 -0.09 -11.77 2.70
CA LYS A 220 0.31 -13.00 3.42
C LYS A 220 1.75 -12.95 3.92
N GLU A 221 2.64 -12.35 3.13
CA GLU A 221 4.08 -12.26 3.42
C GLU A 221 4.46 -10.90 4.05
N ARG A 222 3.64 -10.40 4.96
CA ARG A 222 3.86 -9.10 5.64
C ARG A 222 5.24 -8.94 6.28
N LEU A 223 5.84 -10.02 6.75
CA LEU A 223 7.16 -9.97 7.39
C LEU A 223 8.25 -9.56 6.38
N ALA A 224 8.17 -10.04 5.13
CA ALA A 224 9.08 -9.64 4.06
C ALA A 224 8.91 -8.14 3.76
N MET A 225 7.68 -7.64 3.71
CA MET A 225 7.40 -6.22 3.51
C MET A 225 7.91 -5.37 4.67
N TYR A 226 7.74 -5.78 5.94
CA TYR A 226 8.28 -5.05 7.10
C TYR A 226 9.81 -5.00 7.05
N GLN A 227 10.45 -6.08 6.62
CA GLN A 227 11.89 -6.12 6.42
C GLN A 227 12.32 -5.13 5.35
N THR A 228 11.71 -5.17 4.16
CA THR A 228 12.00 -4.23 3.06
C THR A 228 11.85 -2.78 3.51
N ILE A 229 10.78 -2.46 4.25
CA ILE A 229 10.56 -1.11 4.79
C ILE A 229 11.67 -0.73 5.78
N ALA A 230 12.04 -1.63 6.71
CA ALA A 230 13.08 -1.35 7.69
C ALA A 230 14.45 -1.13 7.03
N GLU A 231 14.78 -1.90 5.99
CA GLU A 231 16.00 -1.73 5.21
C GLU A 231 16.01 -0.43 4.40
N ALA A 232 14.86 -0.05 3.84
CA ALA A 232 14.68 1.16 3.04
C ALA A 232 14.82 2.45 3.84
N LEU A 233 14.43 2.44 5.11
CA LEU A 233 14.43 3.63 5.96
C LEU A 233 15.83 4.03 6.43
N THR A 234 16.05 5.33 6.58
CA THR A 234 17.22 5.89 7.29
C THR A 234 17.20 5.50 8.76
N ASP A 235 18.30 5.72 9.51
CA ASP A 235 18.38 5.37 10.93
C ASP A 235 17.34 6.11 11.79
N ASP A 236 17.03 7.36 11.42
CA ASP A 236 15.98 8.19 12.02
C ASP A 236 14.63 8.05 11.28
N GLY A 237 14.55 7.09 10.36
CA GLY A 237 13.38 6.85 9.55
C GLY A 237 12.17 6.39 10.37
N ARG A 238 10.99 6.69 9.84
CA ARG A 238 9.72 6.36 10.49
C ARG A 238 8.80 5.63 9.54
N TYR A 239 8.25 4.54 10.03
CA TYR A 239 7.19 3.82 9.37
C TYR A 239 5.85 4.04 10.08
N VAL A 240 4.83 4.40 9.33
CA VAL A 240 3.43 4.45 9.78
C VAL A 240 2.63 3.46 8.97
N GLY A 241 1.90 2.61 9.68
CA GLY A 241 1.04 1.63 9.04
C GLY A 241 -0.29 1.51 9.77
N SER A 242 -1.28 0.97 9.07
CA SER A 242 -2.58 0.66 9.67
C SER A 242 -3.12 -0.68 9.20
N LEU A 243 -3.90 -1.30 10.10
CA LEU A 243 -4.46 -2.64 9.96
C LEU A 243 -5.87 -2.65 10.50
N GLU A 244 -6.75 -3.48 9.93
CA GLU A 244 -8.07 -3.73 10.49
C GLU A 244 -7.95 -4.32 11.90
N ASN A 245 -8.66 -3.70 12.85
CA ASN A 245 -8.60 -4.10 14.26
C ASN A 245 -9.60 -5.21 14.57
N ASP A 246 -9.16 -6.18 15.35
CA ASP A 246 -10.05 -7.07 16.09
C ASP A 246 -10.61 -6.29 17.31
N ASP A 247 -11.50 -5.32 17.02
CA ASP A 247 -12.06 -4.40 18.02
C ASP A 247 -12.99 -5.11 19.02
N LEU A 248 -13.31 -4.40 20.10
CA LEU A 248 -14.17 -4.95 21.17
C LEU A 248 -15.54 -5.41 20.64
N THR A 249 -16.12 -4.68 19.68
CA THR A 249 -17.43 -5.05 19.09
C THR A 249 -17.34 -6.37 18.35
N ARG A 250 -16.29 -6.59 17.57
CA ARG A 250 -16.06 -7.84 16.85
C ARG A 250 -15.91 -9.01 17.81
N ARG A 251 -15.15 -8.83 18.90
CA ARG A 251 -14.94 -9.86 19.92
C ARG A 251 -16.23 -10.22 20.65
N LEU A 252 -17.02 -9.22 21.03
CA LEU A 252 -18.32 -9.45 21.70
C LEU A 252 -19.33 -10.17 20.79
N LEU A 253 -19.27 -9.92 19.48
CA LEU A 253 -20.12 -10.58 18.50
C LEU A 253 -19.57 -11.92 18.00
N GLY A 254 -18.39 -12.36 18.47
CA GLY A 254 -17.76 -13.61 18.03
C GLY A 254 -17.42 -13.65 16.54
N LEU A 255 -17.13 -12.49 15.93
CA LEU A 255 -16.83 -12.41 14.49
C LEU A 255 -15.45 -13.00 14.17
N PRO A 256 -15.29 -13.68 13.01
CA PRO A 256 -14.05 -14.33 12.65
C PRO A 256 -12.92 -13.31 12.44
N LEU A 257 -11.69 -13.68 12.84
CA LEU A 257 -10.49 -12.84 12.66
C LEU A 257 -10.11 -12.67 11.20
N ALA A 258 -10.46 -13.63 10.36
CA ALA A 258 -10.15 -13.58 8.93
C ALA A 258 -11.41 -13.89 8.12
N ARG A 259 -11.63 -13.14 7.07
CA ARG A 259 -12.80 -13.31 6.21
C ARG A 259 -12.45 -13.02 4.76
N ARG A 260 -12.96 -13.87 3.85
CA ARG A 260 -13.03 -13.55 2.43
C ARG A 260 -14.39 -12.88 2.15
N TYR A 261 -14.37 -11.68 1.62
CA TYR A 261 -15.59 -10.98 1.22
C TYR A 261 -16.17 -11.54 -0.07
N SER A 262 -17.43 -11.22 -0.38
CA SER A 262 -18.07 -11.60 -1.65
C SER A 262 -17.34 -11.08 -2.88
N SER A 263 -16.58 -10.00 -2.74
CA SER A 263 -15.67 -9.48 -3.76
C SER A 263 -14.44 -10.36 -4.00
N GLY A 264 -14.21 -11.41 -3.22
CA GLY A 264 -13.02 -12.26 -3.28
C GLY A 264 -11.84 -11.77 -2.45
N ILE A 265 -11.90 -10.54 -1.94
CA ILE A 265 -10.82 -9.95 -1.15
C ILE A 265 -10.75 -10.62 0.23
N PHE A 266 -9.54 -11.04 0.59
CA PHE A 266 -9.24 -11.56 1.93
C PHE A 266 -8.85 -10.40 2.85
N ILE A 267 -9.47 -10.33 4.04
CA ILE A 267 -9.11 -9.35 5.08
C ILE A 267 -8.92 -10.09 6.39
N GLU A 268 -7.80 -9.82 7.03
CA GLU A 268 -7.49 -10.29 8.37
C GLU A 268 -7.59 -9.15 9.38
N HIS A 269 -8.14 -9.42 10.55
CA HIS A 269 -8.26 -8.47 11.67
C HIS A 269 -7.20 -8.76 12.72
N PHE A 270 -6.60 -7.72 13.26
CA PHE A 270 -5.40 -7.81 14.09
C PHE A 270 -5.65 -7.36 15.53
N SER A 271 -5.06 -8.06 16.47
CA SER A 271 -4.90 -7.56 17.83
C SER A 271 -3.62 -6.74 17.97
N VAL A 272 -3.60 -5.82 18.94
CA VAL A 272 -2.39 -5.06 19.29
C VAL A 272 -1.19 -5.98 19.58
N ALA A 273 -1.44 -7.13 20.22
CA ALA A 273 -0.40 -8.12 20.53
C ALA A 273 0.18 -8.75 19.25
N LYS A 274 -0.68 -9.05 18.25
CA LYS A 274 -0.24 -9.61 16.96
C LYS A 274 0.61 -8.59 16.20
N VAL A 275 0.14 -7.34 16.06
CA VAL A 275 0.90 -6.26 15.40
C VAL A 275 2.26 -6.07 16.08
N ARG A 276 2.29 -6.03 17.41
CA ARG A 276 3.54 -5.92 18.17
C ARG A 276 4.49 -7.06 17.86
N ARG A 277 4.02 -8.29 17.87
CA ARG A 277 4.84 -9.49 17.59
C ARG A 277 5.41 -9.48 16.17
N GLU A 278 4.65 -9.02 15.18
CA GLU A 278 5.07 -8.98 13.77
C GLU A 278 6.03 -7.83 13.46
N VAL A 279 5.83 -6.64 14.07
CA VAL A 279 6.59 -5.42 13.73
C VAL A 279 7.83 -5.22 14.61
N SER A 280 7.79 -5.62 15.90
CA SER A 280 8.92 -5.38 16.82
C SER A 280 10.25 -6.04 16.43
N PRO A 281 10.32 -7.15 15.67
CA PRO A 281 11.60 -7.67 15.19
C PRO A 281 12.34 -6.70 14.27
N PHE A 282 11.64 -5.82 13.58
CA PHE A 282 12.20 -4.90 12.58
C PHE A 282 12.37 -3.47 13.09
N PHE A 283 11.77 -3.11 14.23
CA PHE A 283 11.81 -1.75 14.78
C PHE A 283 11.91 -1.75 16.30
N SER A 284 12.89 -1.05 16.85
CA SER A 284 13.10 -1.03 18.31
C SER A 284 12.10 -0.15 19.07
N LYS A 285 11.43 0.77 18.39
CA LYS A 285 10.42 1.64 19.00
C LYS A 285 9.10 1.52 18.23
N LEU A 286 8.07 1.04 18.93
CA LEU A 286 6.75 0.79 18.34
C LEU A 286 5.64 1.38 19.22
N ARG A 287 4.80 2.20 18.61
CA ARG A 287 3.59 2.75 19.23
C ARG A 287 2.38 2.29 18.42
N ILE A 288 1.39 1.72 19.08
CA ILE A 288 0.16 1.22 18.45
C ILE A 288 -1.03 1.86 19.15
N ARG A 289 -2.00 2.34 18.39
CA ARG A 289 -3.26 2.86 18.94
C ARG A 289 -4.43 2.57 18.02
N PRO A 290 -5.60 2.20 18.56
CA PRO A 290 -6.82 2.15 17.78
C PRO A 290 -7.28 3.56 17.40
N ILE A 291 -7.79 3.71 16.19
CA ILE A 291 -8.40 4.92 15.65
C ILE A 291 -9.75 4.58 14.97
N ARG A 292 -10.50 5.57 14.54
CA ARG A 292 -11.81 5.41 13.88
C ARG A 292 -12.78 4.56 14.73
N PRO A 293 -13.23 5.08 15.89
CA PRO A 293 -14.11 4.31 16.77
C PRO A 293 -15.46 4.06 16.10
N ARG A 294 -15.93 2.83 16.16
CA ARG A 294 -17.27 2.43 15.75
C ARG A 294 -18.25 2.90 16.83
N LEU A 295 -18.94 3.99 16.53
CA LEU A 295 -19.95 4.51 17.43
C LEU A 295 -21.35 4.07 16.96
N PRO A 296 -22.17 3.47 17.81
CA PRO A 296 -23.55 3.14 17.49
C PRO A 296 -24.38 4.43 17.30
N PHE A 297 -25.41 4.36 16.49
CA PHE A 297 -26.42 5.41 16.31
C PHE A 297 -25.95 6.74 15.67
N ILE A 298 -24.73 6.80 15.10
CA ILE A 298 -24.22 8.02 14.47
C ILE A 298 -24.74 8.27 13.05
N HIS A 299 -25.42 7.30 12.47
CA HIS A 299 -25.83 7.35 11.05
C HIS A 299 -26.85 8.44 10.69
N GLY A 300 -27.51 9.02 11.67
CA GLY A 300 -28.45 10.12 11.49
C GLY A 300 -27.92 11.49 11.91
N LEU A 301 -26.68 11.56 12.39
CA LEU A 301 -26.09 12.81 12.87
C LEU A 301 -25.41 13.59 11.75
N PRO A 302 -25.44 14.95 11.78
CA PRO A 302 -24.62 15.77 10.90
C PRO A 302 -23.12 15.40 11.02
N SER A 303 -22.39 15.41 9.92
CA SER A 303 -20.97 14.98 9.84
C SER A 303 -20.07 15.67 10.86
N GLN A 304 -20.29 16.95 11.15
CA GLN A 304 -19.54 17.72 12.17
C GLN A 304 -19.70 17.14 13.59
N TRP A 305 -20.87 16.61 13.93
CA TRP A 305 -21.10 15.95 15.21
C TRP A 305 -20.46 14.57 15.28
N VAL A 306 -20.54 13.83 14.16
CA VAL A 306 -19.86 12.52 14.05
C VAL A 306 -18.35 12.69 14.25
N LEU A 307 -17.75 13.71 13.62
CA LEU A 307 -16.33 14.03 13.80
C LEU A 307 -16.00 14.36 15.26
N ARG A 308 -16.75 15.26 15.90
CA ARG A 308 -16.53 15.63 17.31
C ARG A 308 -16.63 14.42 18.24
N LEU A 309 -17.67 13.62 18.08
CA LEU A 309 -17.87 12.42 18.90
C LEU A 309 -16.77 11.38 18.66
N SER A 310 -16.35 11.19 17.41
CA SER A 310 -15.27 10.28 17.07
C SER A 310 -13.91 10.75 17.63
N HIS A 311 -13.61 12.04 17.60
CA HIS A 311 -12.41 12.59 18.24
C HIS A 311 -12.45 12.41 19.77
N LEU A 312 -13.60 12.70 20.40
CA LEU A 312 -13.77 12.48 21.83
C LEU A 312 -13.60 11.02 22.21
N ALA A 313 -14.23 10.12 21.46
CA ALA A 313 -14.10 8.68 21.68
C ALA A 313 -12.67 8.18 21.50
N THR A 314 -11.95 8.65 20.47
CA THR A 314 -10.54 8.31 20.25
C THR A 314 -9.63 8.81 21.40
N ALA A 315 -9.95 9.97 21.97
CA ALA A 315 -9.23 10.53 23.11
C ALA A 315 -9.52 9.81 24.45
N THR A 316 -10.68 9.12 24.55
CA THR A 316 -11.11 8.46 25.79
C THR A 316 -10.47 7.07 25.91
N PRO A 317 -9.81 6.73 27.02
CA PRO A 317 -9.10 5.45 27.18
C PRO A 317 -9.96 4.19 26.96
N VAL A 318 -11.22 4.21 27.34
CA VAL A 318 -12.14 3.07 27.18
C VAL A 318 -12.69 3.00 25.76
N LEU A 319 -13.23 4.12 25.25
CA LEU A 319 -13.91 4.14 23.94
C LEU A 319 -12.94 3.96 22.75
N ARG A 320 -11.65 4.28 22.91
CA ARG A 320 -10.66 4.02 21.87
C ARG A 320 -10.55 2.52 21.50
N HIS A 321 -10.93 1.59 22.40
CA HIS A 321 -10.95 0.16 22.11
C HIS A 321 -12.05 -0.26 21.14
N LEU A 322 -12.97 0.64 20.80
CA LEU A 322 -13.96 0.49 19.73
C LEU A 322 -13.38 0.90 18.35
N GLY A 323 -12.12 1.31 18.29
CA GLY A 323 -11.47 1.72 17.04
C GLY A 323 -11.33 0.56 16.07
N GLU A 324 -11.84 0.76 14.85
CA GLU A 324 -11.83 -0.25 13.78
C GLU A 324 -10.44 -0.47 13.17
N ILE A 325 -9.57 0.53 13.28
CA ILE A 325 -8.24 0.52 12.68
C ILE A 325 -7.17 0.58 13.79
N LEU A 326 -6.16 -0.28 13.70
CA LEU A 326 -4.92 -0.16 14.45
C LEU A 326 -3.93 0.68 13.66
N LEU A 327 -3.72 1.91 14.08
CA LEU A 327 -2.64 2.75 13.59
C LEU A 327 -1.38 2.47 14.40
N PHE A 328 -0.27 2.20 13.73
CA PHE A 328 1.01 2.08 14.41
C PHE A 328 2.08 2.98 13.80
N ARG A 329 3.01 3.40 14.66
CA ARG A 329 4.24 4.11 14.32
C ARG A 329 5.42 3.31 14.81
N ALA A 330 6.31 2.96 13.89
CA ALA A 330 7.53 2.24 14.14
C ALA A 330 8.73 3.10 13.76
N GLU A 331 9.73 3.17 14.62
CA GLU A 331 10.93 4.01 14.48
C GLU A 331 12.17 3.20 14.87
N ARG A 332 13.34 3.68 14.46
CA ARG A 332 14.63 3.05 14.71
C ARG A 332 14.68 1.63 14.13
N PRO A 333 14.82 1.51 12.79
CA PRO A 333 14.91 0.22 12.12
C PRO A 333 16.03 -0.63 12.72
N VAL A 334 15.73 -1.89 13.02
CA VAL A 334 16.69 -2.87 13.51
C VAL A 334 17.29 -3.56 12.29
N ARG A 335 18.59 -3.40 12.13
CA ARG A 335 19.36 -3.97 11.00
C ARG A 335 20.18 -5.15 11.50
N GLN A 336 19.50 -6.18 11.92
CA GLN A 336 20.19 -7.44 12.13
C GLN A 336 20.30 -8.16 10.78
N PRO A 337 21.47 -8.80 10.49
CA PRO A 337 21.47 -9.88 9.51
C PRO A 337 20.42 -10.86 10.04
N ILE A 338 19.38 -11.11 9.28
CA ILE A 338 18.38 -12.10 9.66
C ILE A 338 18.97 -13.48 9.37
N GLU A 339 20.01 -13.83 10.11
CA GLU A 339 20.38 -15.22 10.36
C GLU A 339 19.27 -15.79 11.24
N GLY A 340 18.18 -16.26 10.58
CA GLY A 340 17.21 -17.06 11.29
C GLY A 340 15.75 -16.69 11.26
N ILE A 341 15.27 -15.72 10.49
CA ILE A 341 13.89 -15.82 9.99
C ILE A 341 13.93 -16.91 8.90
N ARG A 342 14.18 -18.13 9.35
CA ARG A 342 13.84 -19.32 8.56
C ARG A 342 12.34 -19.18 8.30
N ARG A 343 11.97 -19.13 7.02
CA ARG A 343 10.60 -19.30 6.58
C ARG A 343 9.92 -20.28 7.51
N PRO A 344 8.68 -20.06 7.97
CA PRO A 344 7.97 -21.06 8.75
C PRO A 344 7.67 -22.25 7.84
N GLY A 345 8.64 -23.02 7.61
CA GLY A 345 8.84 -24.19 6.79
C GLY A 345 10.06 -24.93 7.30
N SER A 346 10.47 -24.64 8.57
CA SER A 346 11.53 -25.42 9.21
C SER A 346 11.18 -26.88 9.09
N LYS A 347 12.21 -27.71 8.83
CA LYS A 347 12.07 -29.19 8.77
C LYS A 347 11.24 -29.73 9.94
N LEU A 348 11.23 -29.02 11.07
CA LEU A 348 10.42 -29.34 12.26
C LEU A 348 8.93 -29.05 12.06
N ALA A 349 8.55 -27.89 11.48
CA ALA A 349 7.13 -27.58 11.21
C ALA A 349 6.55 -28.50 10.14
N LYS A 350 7.33 -28.81 9.08
CA LYS A 350 6.97 -29.83 8.08
C LYS A 350 6.86 -31.23 8.69
N ARG A 351 7.72 -31.55 9.68
CA ARG A 351 7.71 -32.82 10.39
C ARG A 351 6.50 -32.94 11.33
N LEU A 352 6.19 -31.88 12.10
CA LEU A 352 5.02 -31.82 12.98
C LEU A 352 3.71 -31.83 12.18
N PHE A 353 3.67 -31.11 11.06
CA PHE A 353 2.49 -31.11 10.17
C PHE A 353 2.29 -32.48 9.52
N ARG A 354 3.33 -33.13 8.99
CA ARG A 354 3.26 -34.50 8.46
C ARG A 354 2.82 -35.51 9.54
N TRP A 355 3.34 -35.39 10.74
CA TRP A 355 2.91 -36.22 11.86
C TRP A 355 1.42 -36.03 12.18
N TYR A 356 0.96 -34.76 12.24
CA TYR A 356 -0.45 -34.41 12.46
C TYR A 356 -1.36 -34.94 11.34
N MET A 357 -1.00 -34.74 10.07
CA MET A 357 -1.77 -35.21 8.92
C MET A 357 -1.88 -36.73 8.86
N ARG A 358 -0.80 -37.45 9.20
CA ARG A 358 -0.85 -38.92 9.34
C ARG A 358 -1.79 -39.37 10.47
N LYS A 359 -1.84 -38.60 11.56
CA LYS A 359 -2.73 -38.91 12.71
C LYS A 359 -4.21 -38.72 12.39
N ILE A 360 -4.55 -37.82 11.46
CA ILE A 360 -5.93 -37.58 11.02
C ILE A 360 -6.28 -38.34 9.73
N GLY A 361 -5.37 -39.18 9.21
CA GLY A 361 -5.63 -40.03 8.04
C GLY A 361 -5.73 -39.29 6.71
N LYS A 362 -5.17 -38.08 6.57
CA LYS A 362 -5.16 -37.30 5.34
C LYS A 362 -3.72 -37.13 4.82
N PRO A 363 -3.46 -37.37 3.50
CA PRO A 363 -2.17 -37.04 2.90
C PRO A 363 -1.96 -35.54 2.85
N PRO A 364 -0.72 -35.04 2.95
CA PRO A 364 -0.42 -33.63 2.76
C PRO A 364 -0.61 -33.22 1.31
N LEU A 365 -1.32 -32.12 1.06
CA LEU A 365 -1.71 -31.61 -0.27
C LEU A 365 -0.55 -31.31 -1.26
N TRP A 366 0.72 -31.33 -0.80
CA TRP A 366 1.92 -31.12 -1.63
C TRP A 366 2.61 -32.40 -2.12
N GLU A 367 2.16 -33.60 -1.68
CA GLU A 367 2.70 -34.88 -2.17
C GLU A 367 2.11 -35.29 -3.53
N GLU A 368 1.09 -34.56 -4.04
CA GLU A 368 0.44 -34.88 -5.32
C GLU A 368 1.16 -34.31 -6.56
N ASN A 369 2.24 -33.52 -6.42
CA ASN A 369 2.89 -32.80 -7.52
C ASN A 369 4.42 -32.92 -7.59
N GLU A 370 5.06 -33.95 -7.06
CA GLU A 370 6.43 -34.23 -7.44
C GLU A 370 6.43 -35.19 -8.67
N PRO A 371 6.96 -34.75 -9.84
CA PRO A 371 7.21 -35.71 -10.93
C PRO A 371 8.31 -36.67 -10.52
N VAL A 372 8.08 -37.94 -10.81
CA VAL A 372 9.00 -39.06 -10.66
C VAL A 372 10.27 -38.84 -11.49
#